data_ff08790859af73d9f37db5b33eccb670
#
_entry.id   ff08790859af73d9f37db5b33eccb670
#
_cell.length_a   1.000
_cell.length_b   1.000
_cell.length_c   1.000
_cell.angle_alpha   90.00
_cell.angle_beta   90.00
_cell.angle_gamma   90.00
#
_symmetry.space_group_name_H-M   'P 1'
#
loop_
_entity.id
_entity.type
_entity.pdbx_description
1 polymer ?
#
loop_
_entity_poly.entity_id
_entity_poly.type
_entity_poly.pdbx_seq_one_letter_code
_entity_poly.pdbx_strand_id
1 'polypeptide(L)'
;MADAAAIDRSAATSPRVCPQVMSPAGGQTSTGNSPARPAVAPGMTRKHLGFLNFGHWIHRPGAEPDARQALDDVVAMAVAAEDAGLDGAWLRVHHFQRMFSSPFPILAAMAARTERISLGTGVIDLRYENPLYMAEAAATTDLISGGRLELGVSRGSPEAALDGQAQFGYTLAEGQTWADVTRERGRRFLSAVRGEGIAAPDLTSGWAHSSQPLRIEPHSPGLADRIWWGSGSTPSAVEAGRDGYNMLSSTLLLQDDGRPFHVQQADQIARYREAFAAAGHAGPGRTAVTRSAFVIQDREDELYFGRERASRDSSGMLEGGAARSGPTYAGSAEEVAEKLAADDAVAAADWVLFANPNQLGVEYNAKIFAGWAEVWRLLGWNA
;
A
#
# COMPACT_ATOMS: atom_id res chain seq x y z
N MET A 1 -20.26 -38.85 48.01
CA MET A 1 -19.65 -38.18 49.16
C MET A 1 -18.89 -37.01 48.58
N ALA A 2 -19.53 -35.86 48.49
CA ALA A 2 -19.45 -34.69 49.37
C ALA A 2 -18.05 -34.08 49.30
N ASP A 3 -17.84 -32.84 48.83
CA ASP A 3 -18.29 -31.66 49.48
C ASP A 3 -18.37 -30.47 48.52
N ALA A 4 -19.45 -29.71 48.61
CA ALA A 4 -19.66 -28.45 47.94
C ALA A 4 -19.20 -27.32 48.90
N ALA A 5 -18.23 -26.51 48.49
CA ALA A 5 -17.88 -25.30 49.18
C ALA A 5 -18.62 -24.10 48.56
N ALA A 6 -19.49 -23.49 49.37
CA ALA A 6 -20.24 -22.29 49.03
C ALA A 6 -19.33 -21.07 48.87
N ILE A 7 -19.54 -20.33 47.78
CA ILE A 7 -18.94 -19.00 47.56
C ILE A 7 -19.97 -17.94 48.00
N ASP A 8 -19.60 -17.22 49.03
CA ASP A 8 -20.30 -16.07 49.61
C ASP A 8 -20.45 -14.93 48.58
N ARG A 9 -21.70 -14.50 48.34
CA ARG A 9 -22.07 -13.34 47.54
C ARG A 9 -22.48 -12.20 48.44
N SER A 10 -21.54 -11.40 48.89
CA SER A 10 -21.87 -10.09 49.42
C SER A 10 -20.70 -9.11 49.33
N ALA A 11 -20.66 -8.35 48.25
CA ALA A 11 -20.09 -7.01 48.25
C ALA A 11 -20.63 -6.22 47.05
N ALA A 12 -21.72 -5.51 47.29
CA ALA A 12 -22.19 -4.45 46.43
C ALA A 12 -21.18 -3.31 46.43
N THR A 13 -20.57 -3.03 45.28
CA THR A 13 -19.80 -1.81 45.06
C THR A 13 -20.50 -0.93 44.04
N SER A 14 -20.87 0.26 44.50
CA SER A 14 -21.47 1.38 43.76
C SER A 14 -20.66 1.78 42.52
N PRO A 15 -21.29 2.32 41.47
CA PRO A 15 -20.58 2.79 40.26
C PRO A 15 -19.76 4.03 40.63
N ARG A 16 -18.46 3.99 40.35
CA ARG A 16 -17.58 5.17 40.39
C ARG A 16 -17.93 6.09 39.21
N VAL A 17 -18.45 7.26 39.56
CA VAL A 17 -18.62 8.40 38.67
C VAL A 17 -17.23 8.88 38.23
N CYS A 18 -16.99 8.92 36.95
CA CYS A 18 -15.79 9.53 36.34
C CYS A 18 -15.82 11.05 36.61
N PRO A 19 -14.76 11.68 37.09
CA PRO A 19 -14.75 13.13 37.29
C PRO A 19 -14.69 13.82 35.94
N GLN A 20 -15.58 14.77 35.71
CA GLN A 20 -15.53 15.70 34.59
C GLN A 20 -14.25 16.53 34.69
N VAL A 21 -13.42 16.45 33.65
CA VAL A 21 -12.27 17.33 33.45
C VAL A 21 -12.78 18.71 33.08
N MET A 22 -12.67 19.66 34.00
CA MET A 22 -12.89 21.08 33.70
C MET A 22 -11.81 21.59 32.75
N SER A 23 -12.24 22.14 31.63
CA SER A 23 -11.36 22.88 30.70
C SER A 23 -10.90 24.19 31.38
N PRO A 24 -9.60 24.50 31.34
CA PRO A 24 -9.17 25.86 31.67
C PRO A 24 -9.38 26.75 30.43
N ALA A 25 -10.03 27.89 30.67
CA ALA A 25 -10.19 28.95 29.69
C ALA A 25 -8.86 29.67 29.44
N GLY A 26 -8.59 29.98 28.16
CA GLY A 26 -7.73 31.07 27.72
C GLY A 26 -6.23 30.76 27.68
N GLY A 27 -5.77 30.08 26.64
CA GLY A 27 -4.37 30.08 26.19
C GLY A 27 -4.32 30.43 24.73
N GLN A 28 -3.62 31.49 24.39
CA GLN A 28 -3.40 31.96 23.02
C GLN A 28 -2.79 30.84 22.17
N THR A 29 -3.46 30.48 21.08
CA THR A 29 -2.91 29.60 20.05
C THR A 29 -1.77 30.35 19.34
N SER A 30 -0.54 29.99 19.68
CA SER A 30 0.60 30.31 18.83
C SER A 30 0.43 29.44 17.57
N THR A 31 0.06 30.06 16.47
CA THR A 31 0.17 29.45 15.14
C THR A 31 1.66 29.24 14.85
N GLY A 32 2.15 28.04 15.20
CA GLY A 32 3.45 27.58 14.75
C GLY A 32 3.44 27.49 13.25
N ASN A 33 4.13 28.47 12.63
CA ASN A 33 4.37 28.53 11.21
C ASN A 33 5.30 27.35 10.85
N SER A 34 4.72 26.21 10.46
CA SER A 34 5.51 25.15 9.80
C SER A 34 6.15 25.78 8.57
N PRO A 35 7.45 25.62 8.33
CA PRO A 35 8.08 26.21 7.16
C PRO A 35 7.38 25.65 5.90
N ALA A 36 6.77 26.57 5.13
CA ALA A 36 6.19 26.24 3.85
C ALA A 36 7.27 25.60 2.97
N ARG A 37 7.00 24.40 2.45
CA ARG A 37 7.87 23.75 1.46
C ARG A 37 8.12 24.74 0.30
N PRO A 38 9.35 24.82 -0.24
CA PRO A 38 9.63 25.72 -1.36
C PRO A 38 8.75 25.35 -2.56
N ALA A 39 8.22 26.37 -3.23
CA ALA A 39 7.40 26.20 -4.43
C ALA A 39 8.24 25.62 -5.58
N VAL A 40 7.69 24.61 -6.26
CA VAL A 40 8.29 23.96 -7.45
C VAL A 40 8.52 25.01 -8.55
N ALA A 41 9.70 24.99 -9.19
CA ALA A 41 9.97 25.83 -10.34
C ALA A 41 9.01 25.48 -11.52
N PRO A 42 8.51 26.45 -12.30
CA PRO A 42 7.59 26.21 -13.40
C PRO A 42 8.20 25.26 -14.43
N GLY A 43 7.61 24.07 -14.59
CA GLY A 43 8.02 23.06 -15.58
C GLY A 43 8.55 21.75 -15.03
N MET A 44 8.82 21.62 -13.72
CA MET A 44 9.22 20.35 -13.10
C MET A 44 8.01 19.72 -12.38
N THR A 45 7.61 18.52 -12.79
CA THR A 45 6.53 17.78 -12.13
C THR A 45 7.12 17.04 -10.94
N ARG A 46 6.68 17.38 -9.72
CA ARG A 46 7.01 16.61 -8.53
C ARG A 46 6.55 15.17 -8.71
N LYS A 47 7.43 14.21 -8.35
CA LYS A 47 7.09 12.81 -8.25
C LYS A 47 7.22 12.34 -6.80
N HIS A 48 6.35 11.44 -6.41
CA HIS A 48 6.41 10.86 -5.08
C HIS A 48 7.32 9.64 -5.06
N LEU A 49 8.17 9.56 -4.06
CA LEU A 49 9.09 8.47 -3.81
C LEU A 49 8.63 7.65 -2.61
N GLY A 50 8.50 6.33 -2.76
CA GLY A 50 8.18 5.44 -1.65
C GLY A 50 8.98 4.14 -1.71
N PHE A 51 8.94 3.39 -0.61
CA PHE A 51 9.40 2.00 -0.64
C PHE A 51 8.22 1.03 -0.69
N LEU A 52 8.46 -0.17 -1.23
CA LEU A 52 7.58 -1.33 -1.15
C LEU A 52 8.30 -2.46 -0.42
N ASN A 53 7.83 -2.80 0.78
CA ASN A 53 8.39 -3.82 1.65
C ASN A 53 7.61 -5.13 1.51
N PHE A 54 8.34 -6.22 1.22
CA PHE A 54 7.73 -7.55 1.09
C PHE A 54 7.55 -8.27 2.43
N GLY A 55 8.21 -7.80 3.49
CA GLY A 55 8.09 -8.37 4.84
C GLY A 55 8.63 -9.77 4.99
N HIS A 56 9.61 -10.16 4.18
CA HIS A 56 10.24 -11.48 4.27
C HIS A 56 10.90 -11.68 5.64
N TRP A 57 10.48 -12.73 6.34
CA TRP A 57 11.12 -13.21 7.55
C TRP A 57 11.63 -14.63 7.32
N ILE A 58 12.79 -14.69 6.65
CA ILE A 58 13.44 -15.92 6.24
C ILE A 58 14.51 -16.33 7.22
N HIS A 59 14.85 -17.63 7.19
CA HIS A 59 15.97 -18.16 7.95
C HIS A 59 17.26 -17.47 7.52
N ARG A 60 17.99 -16.92 8.50
CA ARG A 60 19.37 -16.46 8.33
C ARG A 60 20.30 -17.49 8.95
N PRO A 61 21.54 -17.74 8.43
CA PRO A 61 22.49 -18.61 9.09
C PRO A 61 22.70 -18.20 10.55
N GLY A 62 22.43 -19.13 11.48
CA GLY A 62 22.58 -18.90 12.91
C GLY A 62 21.41 -18.18 13.61
N ALA A 63 20.29 -17.92 12.92
CA ALA A 63 19.09 -17.34 13.53
C ALA A 63 17.84 -18.04 13.03
N GLU A 64 16.88 -18.26 13.92
CA GLU A 64 15.53 -18.73 13.53
C GLU A 64 14.74 -17.61 12.86
N PRO A 65 13.83 -17.96 11.93
CA PRO A 65 12.94 -16.97 11.33
C PRO A 65 12.07 -16.31 12.41
N ASP A 66 12.10 -14.97 12.47
CA ASP A 66 11.37 -14.20 13.47
C ASP A 66 10.39 -13.22 12.79
N ALA A 67 9.11 -13.58 12.80
CA ALA A 67 8.04 -12.74 12.29
C ALA A 67 7.87 -11.45 13.11
N ARG A 68 8.08 -11.51 14.43
CA ARG A 68 7.99 -10.33 15.30
C ARG A 68 9.06 -9.30 14.91
N GLN A 69 10.30 -9.74 14.73
CA GLN A 69 11.39 -8.84 14.31
C GLN A 69 11.06 -8.17 12.97
N ALA A 70 10.51 -8.92 11.99
CA ALA A 70 10.13 -8.34 10.71
C ALA A 70 9.01 -7.28 10.83
N LEU A 71 8.08 -7.46 11.79
CA LEU A 71 7.02 -6.47 12.09
C LEU A 71 7.58 -5.24 12.80
N ASP A 72 8.46 -5.41 13.77
CA ASP A 72 9.13 -4.31 14.46
C ASP A 72 10.03 -3.52 13.47
N ASP A 73 10.77 -4.22 12.62
CA ASP A 73 11.66 -3.64 11.61
C ASP A 73 10.90 -2.77 10.59
N VAL A 74 9.74 -3.21 10.08
CA VAL A 74 9.02 -2.43 9.07
C VAL A 74 8.44 -1.14 9.64
N VAL A 75 8.02 -1.14 10.91
CA VAL A 75 7.60 0.09 11.59
C VAL A 75 8.78 1.05 11.74
N ALA A 76 9.95 0.54 12.13
CA ALA A 76 11.17 1.34 12.22
C ALA A 76 11.63 1.84 10.83
N MET A 77 11.51 1.03 9.78
CA MET A 77 11.82 1.44 8.40
C MET A 77 10.89 2.57 7.92
N ALA A 78 9.60 2.58 8.31
CA ALA A 78 8.72 3.69 7.96
C ALA A 78 9.17 5.02 8.58
N VAL A 79 9.66 4.99 9.83
CA VAL A 79 10.26 6.16 10.49
C VAL A 79 11.54 6.58 9.75
N ALA A 80 12.45 5.65 9.49
CA ALA A 80 13.69 5.95 8.78
C ALA A 80 13.47 6.50 7.36
N ALA A 81 12.44 6.02 6.65
CA ALA A 81 12.07 6.54 5.34
C ALA A 81 11.49 7.97 5.43
N GLU A 82 10.66 8.25 6.44
CA GLU A 82 10.17 9.60 6.71
C GLU A 82 11.30 10.57 7.03
N ASP A 83 12.29 10.15 7.84
CA ASP A 83 13.47 10.93 8.19
C ASP A 83 14.37 11.19 6.97
N ALA A 84 14.47 10.22 6.07
CA ALA A 84 15.18 10.36 4.79
C ALA A 84 14.42 11.23 3.76
N GLY A 85 13.17 11.60 4.03
CA GLY A 85 12.36 12.45 3.18
C GLY A 85 11.58 11.72 2.09
N LEU A 86 11.38 10.41 2.21
CA LEU A 86 10.49 9.65 1.33
C LEU A 86 9.02 10.04 1.57
N ASP A 87 8.20 9.90 0.52
CA ASP A 87 6.78 10.24 0.55
C ASP A 87 5.88 9.06 0.93
N GLY A 88 6.35 7.79 0.80
CA GLY A 88 5.51 6.62 1.03
C GLY A 88 6.22 5.39 1.59
N ALA A 89 5.51 4.68 2.46
CA ALA A 89 5.90 3.40 3.06
C ALA A 89 4.81 2.36 2.76
N TRP A 90 5.07 1.46 1.82
CA TRP A 90 4.07 0.53 1.31
C TRP A 90 4.45 -0.92 1.63
N LEU A 91 3.42 -1.75 1.86
CA LEU A 91 3.55 -3.15 2.22
C LEU A 91 3.05 -4.06 1.11
N ARG A 92 3.79 -5.10 0.78
CA ARG A 92 3.29 -6.24 0.02
C ARG A 92 2.54 -7.18 0.95
N VAL A 93 1.40 -7.74 0.51
CA VAL A 93 0.58 -8.67 1.29
C VAL A 93 0.54 -10.03 0.59
N HIS A 94 0.81 -11.10 1.33
CA HIS A 94 0.70 -12.48 0.88
C HIS A 94 0.16 -13.39 1.98
N HIS A 95 -0.57 -14.42 1.60
CA HIS A 95 -1.09 -15.43 2.51
C HIS A 95 -0.26 -16.72 2.41
N PHE A 96 -0.22 -17.50 3.50
CA PHE A 96 0.51 -18.78 3.58
C PHE A 96 2.01 -18.71 3.25
N GLN A 97 2.59 -17.52 3.29
CA GLN A 97 4.01 -17.26 3.07
C GLN A 97 4.64 -16.59 4.29
N ARG A 98 5.96 -16.68 4.42
CA ARG A 98 6.72 -15.97 5.45
C ARG A 98 6.90 -14.51 5.06
N MET A 99 5.78 -13.79 4.97
CA MET A 99 5.65 -12.40 4.56
C MET A 99 4.52 -11.73 5.33
N PHE A 100 4.28 -10.45 5.14
CA PHE A 100 3.13 -9.78 5.76
C PHE A 100 1.82 -10.29 5.17
N SER A 101 0.84 -10.56 6.05
CA SER A 101 -0.47 -11.07 5.66
C SER A 101 -1.65 -10.24 6.17
N SER A 102 -1.45 -9.42 7.20
CA SER A 102 -2.49 -8.59 7.82
C SER A 102 -2.03 -7.12 7.84
N PRO A 103 -2.34 -6.33 6.80
CA PRO A 103 -1.74 -5.00 6.63
C PRO A 103 -2.25 -3.96 7.63
N PHE A 104 -3.53 -3.94 7.98
CA PHE A 104 -4.11 -2.84 8.76
C PHE A 104 -3.49 -2.64 10.14
N PRO A 105 -3.22 -3.68 10.95
CA PRO A 105 -2.50 -3.52 12.21
C PRO A 105 -1.09 -2.95 12.04
N ILE A 106 -0.38 -3.35 10.97
CA ILE A 106 0.97 -2.87 10.66
C ILE A 106 0.91 -1.40 10.26
N LEU A 107 0.00 -1.03 9.36
CA LEU A 107 -0.20 0.36 8.90
C LEU A 107 -0.61 1.28 10.05
N ALA A 108 -1.47 0.82 10.96
CA ALA A 108 -1.84 1.57 12.16
C ALA A 108 -0.64 1.78 13.10
N ALA A 109 0.22 0.76 13.29
CA ALA A 109 1.45 0.89 14.06
C ALA A 109 2.44 1.87 13.41
N MET A 110 2.60 1.82 12.08
CA MET A 110 3.40 2.80 11.33
C MET A 110 2.81 4.21 11.46
N ALA A 111 1.49 4.36 11.36
CA ALA A 111 0.79 5.65 11.52
C ALA A 111 1.05 6.30 12.89
N ALA A 112 1.08 5.49 13.94
CA ALA A 112 1.34 5.95 15.30
C ALA A 112 2.80 6.40 15.54
N ARG A 113 3.71 6.08 14.63
CA ARG A 113 5.16 6.37 14.74
C ARG A 113 5.66 7.37 13.70
N THR A 114 4.80 7.80 12.78
CA THR A 114 5.11 8.72 11.68
C THR A 114 4.11 9.86 11.61
N GLU A 115 4.47 10.98 11.00
CA GLU A 115 3.63 12.18 10.96
C GLU A 115 3.20 12.59 9.54
N ARG A 116 4.04 12.31 8.54
CA ARG A 116 3.88 12.86 7.17
C ARG A 116 3.82 11.81 6.08
N ILE A 117 4.59 10.73 6.23
CA ILE A 117 4.72 9.70 5.19
C ILE A 117 3.39 9.02 4.93
N SER A 118 3.04 8.83 3.66
CA SER A 118 1.87 8.04 3.26
C SER A 118 2.11 6.57 3.51
N LEU A 119 1.06 5.86 3.92
CA LEU A 119 1.13 4.45 4.31
C LEU A 119 0.27 3.63 3.35
N GLY A 120 0.81 2.59 2.74
CA GLY A 120 0.07 1.93 1.68
C GLY A 120 0.23 0.42 1.60
N THR A 121 -0.49 -0.17 0.65
CA THR A 121 -0.33 -1.58 0.27
C THR A 121 -0.12 -1.72 -1.24
N GLY A 122 0.75 -2.63 -1.61
CA GLY A 122 0.98 -2.91 -3.01
C GLY A 122 1.12 -4.42 -3.26
N VAL A 123 0.02 -5.21 -3.15
CA VAL A 123 -1.41 -4.92 -2.93
C VAL A 123 -2.04 -5.91 -1.95
N ILE A 124 -3.28 -5.67 -1.53
CA ILE A 124 -4.13 -6.67 -0.84
C ILE A 124 -4.81 -7.54 -1.90
N ASP A 125 -4.88 -8.84 -1.64
CA ASP A 125 -5.53 -9.81 -2.51
C ASP A 125 -7.01 -9.98 -2.15
N LEU A 126 -7.89 -9.46 -3.00
CA LEU A 126 -9.34 -9.49 -2.79
C LEU A 126 -9.95 -10.91 -2.81
N ARG A 127 -9.21 -11.95 -3.21
CA ARG A 127 -9.67 -13.33 -3.09
C ARG A 127 -9.85 -13.75 -1.63
N TYR A 128 -9.08 -13.15 -0.71
CA TYR A 128 -9.05 -13.47 0.72
C TYR A 128 -9.87 -12.51 1.58
N GLU A 129 -10.44 -11.45 1.00
CA GLU A 129 -11.03 -10.35 1.78
C GLU A 129 -12.56 -10.33 1.74
N ASN A 130 -13.17 -9.98 2.89
CA ASN A 130 -14.52 -9.48 2.92
C ASN A 130 -14.49 -7.96 2.66
N PRO A 131 -15.12 -7.46 1.59
CA PRO A 131 -15.00 -6.05 1.19
C PRO A 131 -15.53 -5.06 2.24
N LEU A 132 -16.52 -5.45 3.06
CA LEU A 132 -17.08 -4.56 4.08
C LEU A 132 -16.23 -4.52 5.33
N TYR A 133 -15.72 -5.66 5.84
CA TYR A 133 -14.73 -5.67 6.92
C TYR A 133 -13.46 -4.92 6.52
N MET A 134 -13.03 -5.08 5.28
CA MET A 134 -11.89 -4.34 4.76
C MET A 134 -12.16 -2.83 4.72
N ALA A 135 -13.40 -2.39 4.40
CA ALA A 135 -13.77 -0.98 4.41
C ALA A 135 -13.74 -0.39 5.83
N GLU A 136 -14.25 -1.11 6.83
CA GLU A 136 -14.17 -0.70 8.25
C GLU A 136 -12.72 -0.58 8.72
N ALA A 137 -11.88 -1.58 8.43
CA ALA A 137 -10.47 -1.58 8.80
C ALA A 137 -9.68 -0.47 8.09
N ALA A 138 -9.95 -0.24 6.80
CA ALA A 138 -9.32 0.80 6.01
C ALA A 138 -9.69 2.21 6.52
N ALA A 139 -10.96 2.47 6.75
CA ALA A 139 -11.42 3.77 7.25
C ALA A 139 -10.88 4.04 8.66
N THR A 140 -10.88 3.03 9.55
CA THR A 140 -10.29 3.15 10.89
C THR A 140 -8.80 3.47 10.81
N THR A 141 -8.04 2.76 9.98
CA THR A 141 -6.60 2.99 9.80
C THR A 141 -6.32 4.36 9.19
N ASP A 142 -7.13 4.80 8.24
CA ASP A 142 -6.99 6.10 7.60
C ASP A 142 -7.23 7.25 8.60
N LEU A 143 -8.25 7.14 9.43
CA LEU A 143 -8.51 8.11 10.51
C LEU A 143 -7.37 8.15 11.54
N ILE A 144 -6.83 6.98 11.95
CA ILE A 144 -5.65 6.91 12.84
C ILE A 144 -4.45 7.60 12.19
N SER A 145 -4.25 7.43 10.89
CA SER A 145 -3.15 8.04 10.16
C SER A 145 -3.32 9.53 9.87
N GLY A 146 -4.50 10.09 10.11
CA GLY A 146 -4.83 11.47 9.74
C GLY A 146 -5.00 11.65 8.23
N GLY A 147 -5.52 10.64 7.50
CA GLY A 147 -5.80 10.71 6.08
C GLY A 147 -4.60 10.40 5.18
N ARG A 148 -3.63 9.61 5.66
CA ARG A 148 -2.39 9.26 4.94
C ARG A 148 -2.40 7.86 4.30
N LEU A 149 -3.52 7.13 4.36
CA LEU A 149 -3.61 5.78 3.81
C LEU A 149 -3.73 5.81 2.27
N GLU A 150 -2.89 5.05 1.59
CA GLU A 150 -2.87 4.80 0.15
C GLU A 150 -3.06 3.29 -0.09
N LEU A 151 -4.30 2.82 -0.23
CA LEU A 151 -4.62 1.41 -0.16
C LEU A 151 -4.71 0.76 -1.54
N GLY A 152 -3.76 -0.10 -1.86
CA GLY A 152 -3.75 -0.89 -3.09
C GLY A 152 -4.41 -2.26 -2.91
N VAL A 153 -5.29 -2.61 -3.86
CA VAL A 153 -6.02 -3.87 -3.93
C VAL A 153 -5.91 -4.47 -5.33
N SER A 154 -6.10 -5.78 -5.47
CA SER A 154 -6.23 -6.42 -6.79
C SER A 154 -6.79 -7.84 -6.65
N ARG A 155 -6.80 -8.58 -7.77
CA ARG A 155 -7.01 -10.03 -7.76
C ARG A 155 -5.92 -10.80 -6.97
N GLY A 156 -4.78 -10.15 -6.71
CA GLY A 156 -3.62 -10.78 -6.13
C GLY A 156 -2.73 -11.50 -7.16
N SER A 157 -1.72 -12.18 -6.64
CA SER A 157 -0.75 -13.00 -7.40
C SER A 157 -0.84 -14.46 -6.95
N PRO A 158 -0.14 -15.40 -7.60
CA PRO A 158 -0.04 -16.77 -7.12
C PRO A 158 0.46 -16.83 -5.67
N GLU A 159 -0.20 -17.66 -4.87
CA GLU A 159 0.15 -17.92 -3.48
C GLU A 159 0.75 -19.34 -3.33
N ALA A 160 1.42 -19.59 -2.20
CA ALA A 160 2.03 -20.88 -1.94
C ALA A 160 1.00 -22.01 -1.70
N ALA A 161 -0.20 -21.65 -1.23
CA ALA A 161 -1.26 -22.61 -0.96
C ALA A 161 -2.14 -22.83 -2.18
N LEU A 162 -2.39 -24.10 -2.53
CA LEU A 162 -3.40 -24.47 -3.51
C LEU A 162 -4.79 -24.15 -2.92
N ASP A 163 -5.56 -23.32 -3.65
CA ASP A 163 -6.90 -22.87 -3.23
C ASP A 163 -6.96 -22.33 -1.79
N GLY A 164 -5.91 -21.60 -1.39
CA GLY A 164 -5.77 -21.05 -0.04
C GLY A 164 -6.96 -20.20 0.41
N GLN A 165 -7.61 -19.48 -0.50
CA GLN A 165 -8.80 -18.67 -0.24
C GLN A 165 -10.00 -19.51 0.26
N ALA A 166 -10.07 -20.80 -0.10
CA ALA A 166 -11.12 -21.69 0.39
C ALA A 166 -11.01 -21.93 1.92
N GLN A 167 -9.81 -21.85 2.48
CA GLN A 167 -9.58 -21.95 3.93
C GLN A 167 -10.13 -20.74 4.68
N PHE A 168 -10.30 -19.60 4.00
CA PHE A 168 -10.96 -18.40 4.51
C PHE A 168 -12.48 -18.41 4.26
N GLY A 169 -13.02 -19.52 3.73
CA GLY A 169 -14.45 -19.67 3.44
C GLY A 169 -14.89 -19.11 2.08
N TYR A 170 -13.92 -18.78 1.20
CA TYR A 170 -14.23 -18.23 -0.12
C TYR A 170 -14.02 -19.25 -1.22
N THR A 171 -15.11 -19.59 -1.92
CA THR A 171 -15.15 -20.49 -3.06
C THR A 171 -15.87 -19.85 -4.23
N LEU A 172 -15.57 -20.30 -5.44
CA LEU A 172 -16.28 -19.86 -6.64
C LEU A 172 -17.62 -20.62 -6.75
N ALA A 173 -18.67 -19.91 -7.16
CA ALA A 173 -19.88 -20.57 -7.64
C ALA A 173 -19.66 -21.10 -9.06
N GLU A 174 -20.56 -21.96 -9.52
CA GLU A 174 -20.50 -22.51 -10.88
C GLU A 174 -20.49 -21.40 -11.94
N GLY A 175 -19.54 -21.44 -12.85
CA GLY A 175 -19.39 -20.47 -13.91
C GLY A 175 -18.71 -19.14 -13.52
N GLN A 176 -18.36 -18.94 -12.23
CA GLN A 176 -17.62 -17.75 -11.79
C GLN A 176 -16.11 -17.92 -11.96
N THR A 177 -15.43 -16.79 -12.17
CA THR A 177 -13.96 -16.70 -12.11
C THR A 177 -13.51 -15.81 -10.96
N TRP A 178 -12.28 -16.02 -10.49
CA TRP A 178 -11.69 -15.11 -9.49
C TRP A 178 -11.55 -13.67 -10.01
N ALA A 179 -11.41 -13.47 -11.32
CA ALA A 179 -11.39 -12.14 -11.90
C ALA A 179 -12.73 -11.42 -11.69
N ASP A 180 -13.86 -12.11 -11.89
CA ASP A 180 -15.20 -11.54 -11.71
C ASP A 180 -15.48 -11.25 -10.24
N VAL A 181 -15.22 -12.23 -9.35
CA VAL A 181 -15.48 -12.11 -7.91
C VAL A 181 -14.65 -10.99 -7.29
N THR A 182 -13.37 -10.89 -7.63
CA THR A 182 -12.50 -9.84 -7.06
C THR A 182 -12.86 -8.45 -7.58
N ARG A 183 -13.35 -8.36 -8.82
CA ARG A 183 -13.85 -7.10 -9.37
C ARG A 183 -15.13 -6.65 -8.66
N GLU A 184 -16.06 -7.58 -8.43
CA GLU A 184 -17.28 -7.31 -7.67
C GLU A 184 -16.94 -6.86 -6.23
N ARG A 185 -16.07 -7.59 -5.54
CA ARG A 185 -15.58 -7.22 -4.20
C ARG A 185 -14.92 -5.85 -4.19
N GLY A 186 -14.11 -5.56 -5.19
CA GLY A 186 -13.47 -4.25 -5.34
C GLY A 186 -14.47 -3.12 -5.48
N ARG A 187 -15.47 -3.26 -6.35
CA ARG A 187 -16.54 -2.27 -6.51
C ARG A 187 -17.34 -2.08 -5.22
N ARG A 188 -17.68 -3.18 -4.54
CA ARG A 188 -18.39 -3.13 -3.25
C ARG A 188 -17.57 -2.44 -2.17
N PHE A 189 -16.26 -2.71 -2.13
CA PHE A 189 -15.32 -2.01 -1.26
C PHE A 189 -15.27 -0.51 -1.58
N LEU A 190 -15.11 -0.14 -2.85
CA LEU A 190 -15.04 1.25 -3.29
C LEU A 190 -16.33 2.03 -2.98
N SER A 191 -17.50 1.40 -3.20
CA SER A 191 -18.81 1.94 -2.80
C SER A 191 -18.89 2.19 -1.29
N ALA A 192 -18.40 1.23 -0.48
CA ALA A 192 -18.37 1.36 0.99
C ALA A 192 -17.49 2.52 1.46
N VAL A 193 -16.28 2.65 0.94
CA VAL A 193 -15.36 3.74 1.33
C VAL A 193 -15.79 5.11 0.79
N ARG A 194 -16.61 5.16 -0.26
CA ARG A 194 -17.29 6.38 -0.72
C ARG A 194 -18.40 6.84 0.21
N GLY A 195 -18.80 6.00 1.17
CA GLY A 195 -19.86 6.30 2.13
C GLY A 195 -21.27 6.09 1.56
N GLU A 196 -21.41 5.26 0.53
CA GLU A 196 -22.71 4.88 0.01
C GLU A 196 -23.50 4.04 1.03
N GLY A 197 -24.83 4.21 1.07
CA GLY A 197 -25.69 3.43 1.93
C GLY A 197 -25.81 1.99 1.43
N ILE A 198 -25.48 1.02 2.30
CA ILE A 198 -25.35 -0.39 1.94
C ILE A 198 -26.43 -1.26 2.58
N ALA A 199 -26.87 -0.91 3.80
CA ALA A 199 -27.80 -1.71 4.59
C ALA A 199 -29.10 -0.96 4.88
N ALA A 200 -30.23 -1.66 4.81
CA ALA A 200 -31.49 -1.08 5.24
C ALA A 200 -31.49 -0.87 6.77
N PRO A 201 -31.98 0.27 7.29
CA PRO A 201 -32.09 0.50 8.72
C PRO A 201 -33.20 -0.32 9.34
N ASP A 202 -32.96 -0.90 10.52
CA ASP A 202 -34.03 -1.46 11.36
C ASP A 202 -34.59 -0.35 12.28
N LEU A 203 -35.68 0.26 11.85
CA LEU A 203 -36.34 1.33 12.62
C LEU A 203 -37.01 0.84 13.91
N THR A 204 -37.13 -0.48 14.10
CA THR A 204 -37.75 -1.07 15.29
C THR A 204 -36.71 -1.29 16.41
N SER A 205 -35.42 -1.35 16.10
CA SER A 205 -34.34 -1.60 17.06
C SER A 205 -34.06 -0.43 18.01
N GLY A 206 -34.51 0.78 17.68
CA GLY A 206 -34.19 2.00 18.42
C GLY A 206 -32.77 2.57 18.18
N TRP A 207 -31.94 1.88 17.35
CA TRP A 207 -30.60 2.32 16.98
C TRP A 207 -30.53 3.11 15.69
N ALA A 208 -31.46 2.86 14.77
CA ALA A 208 -31.56 3.62 13.52
C ALA A 208 -32.43 4.86 13.71
N HIS A 209 -31.86 6.04 13.43
CA HIS A 209 -32.54 7.33 13.61
C HIS A 209 -33.05 7.92 12.29
N SER A 210 -32.91 7.22 11.18
CA SER A 210 -33.31 7.65 9.83
C SER A 210 -33.74 6.46 9.00
N SER A 211 -34.62 6.68 8.04
CA SER A 211 -35.03 5.68 7.04
C SER A 211 -34.04 5.57 5.87
N GLN A 212 -32.98 6.39 5.85
CA GLN A 212 -31.96 6.31 4.82
C GLN A 212 -31.10 5.06 5.00
N PRO A 213 -30.63 4.44 3.90
CA PRO A 213 -29.68 3.33 3.99
C PRO A 213 -28.44 3.68 4.82
N LEU A 214 -28.01 2.74 5.65
CA LEU A 214 -26.84 2.88 6.50
C LEU A 214 -25.56 2.62 5.70
N ARG A 215 -24.56 3.49 5.86
CA ARG A 215 -23.23 3.30 5.34
C ARG A 215 -22.34 2.54 6.35
N ILE A 216 -21.16 2.13 5.91
CA ILE A 216 -20.11 1.60 6.80
C ILE A 216 -19.57 2.73 7.70
N GLU A 217 -19.38 2.43 8.98
CA GLU A 217 -18.75 3.33 9.95
C GLU A 217 -17.54 2.64 10.62
N PRO A 218 -16.44 3.39 10.97
CA PRO A 218 -16.32 4.82 10.72
C PRO A 218 -16.14 5.12 9.23
N HIS A 219 -16.58 6.29 8.77
CA HIS A 219 -16.33 6.78 7.43
C HIS A 219 -15.15 7.75 7.44
N SER A 220 -14.17 7.54 6.54
CA SER A 220 -13.05 8.45 6.35
C SER A 220 -13.19 9.23 5.05
N PRO A 221 -13.51 10.55 5.11
CA PRO A 221 -13.68 11.38 3.91
C PRO A 221 -12.38 11.44 3.08
N GLY A 222 -12.52 11.28 1.76
CA GLY A 222 -11.39 11.34 0.82
C GLY A 222 -10.56 10.04 0.72
N LEU A 223 -10.86 8.99 1.52
CA LEU A 223 -10.17 7.69 1.38
C LEU A 223 -10.39 7.09 -0.01
N ALA A 224 -11.58 7.25 -0.58
CA ALA A 224 -11.91 6.71 -1.90
C ALA A 224 -10.97 7.20 -3.02
N ASP A 225 -10.43 8.42 -2.90
CA ASP A 225 -9.49 9.01 -3.87
C ASP A 225 -8.07 8.42 -3.75
N ARG A 226 -7.82 7.60 -2.72
CA ARG A 226 -6.52 6.98 -2.39
C ARG A 226 -6.56 5.46 -2.47
N ILE A 227 -7.52 4.93 -3.21
CA ILE A 227 -7.60 3.49 -3.50
C ILE A 227 -6.95 3.21 -4.85
N TRP A 228 -6.08 2.20 -4.86
CA TRP A 228 -5.27 1.80 -6.01
C TRP A 228 -5.64 0.40 -6.48
N TRP A 229 -5.62 0.18 -7.78
CA TRP A 229 -5.76 -1.15 -8.36
C TRP A 229 -4.43 -1.63 -8.93
N GLY A 230 -3.97 -2.80 -8.47
CA GLY A 230 -2.79 -3.46 -8.99
C GLY A 230 -3.05 -4.06 -10.37
N SER A 231 -2.40 -3.52 -11.40
CA SER A 231 -2.59 -3.89 -12.80
C SER A 231 -1.34 -4.54 -13.39
N GLY A 232 -1.42 -5.84 -13.70
CA GLY A 232 -0.36 -6.58 -14.38
C GLY A 232 -0.52 -6.63 -15.91
N SER A 233 -1.63 -6.12 -16.48
CA SER A 233 -1.92 -6.12 -17.90
C SER A 233 -2.71 -4.90 -18.34
N THR A 234 -2.65 -4.56 -19.62
CA THR A 234 -3.39 -3.43 -20.21
C THR A 234 -4.92 -3.54 -20.02
N PRO A 235 -5.56 -4.71 -20.23
CA PRO A 235 -6.99 -4.83 -19.93
C PRO A 235 -7.33 -4.50 -18.47
N SER A 236 -6.53 -4.99 -17.51
CA SER A 236 -6.73 -4.69 -16.08
C SER A 236 -6.57 -3.21 -15.78
N ALA A 237 -5.63 -2.52 -16.40
CA ALA A 237 -5.41 -1.09 -16.24
C ALA A 237 -6.59 -0.26 -16.81
N VAL A 238 -7.10 -0.62 -17.98
CA VAL A 238 -8.29 0.02 -18.60
C VAL A 238 -9.51 -0.11 -17.70
N GLU A 239 -9.72 -1.30 -17.12
CA GLU A 239 -10.85 -1.53 -16.21
C GLU A 239 -10.69 -0.77 -14.88
N ALA A 240 -9.47 -0.70 -14.33
CA ALA A 240 -9.20 0.13 -13.16
C ALA A 240 -9.55 1.61 -13.41
N GLY A 241 -9.20 2.13 -14.58
CA GLY A 241 -9.58 3.48 -15.00
C GLY A 241 -11.10 3.68 -15.11
N ARG A 242 -11.81 2.71 -15.69
CA ARG A 242 -13.29 2.76 -15.79
C ARG A 242 -13.99 2.75 -14.44
N ASP A 243 -13.47 1.95 -13.50
CA ASP A 243 -14.04 1.83 -12.15
C ASP A 243 -13.65 3.00 -11.21
N GLY A 244 -12.71 3.87 -11.63
CA GLY A 244 -12.26 5.06 -10.89
C GLY A 244 -11.21 4.80 -9.83
N TYR A 245 -10.41 3.71 -9.96
CA TYR A 245 -9.24 3.46 -9.13
C TYR A 245 -8.02 4.22 -9.64
N ASN A 246 -7.09 4.56 -8.75
CA ASN A 246 -5.72 4.86 -9.15
C ASN A 246 -5.04 3.57 -9.63
N MET A 247 -4.02 3.68 -10.48
CA MET A 247 -3.34 2.52 -11.05
C MET A 247 -1.98 2.27 -10.40
N LEU A 248 -1.74 1.05 -9.91
CA LEU A 248 -0.42 0.58 -9.46
C LEU A 248 0.07 -0.52 -10.40
N SER A 249 1.24 -0.32 -11.01
CA SER A 249 1.90 -1.30 -11.87
C SER A 249 3.22 -1.76 -11.26
N SER A 250 3.45 -3.08 -11.25
CA SER A 250 4.60 -3.69 -10.58
C SER A 250 5.84 -3.77 -11.50
N THR A 251 6.89 -4.45 -11.01
CA THR A 251 8.09 -4.80 -11.80
C THR A 251 7.85 -5.92 -12.82
N LEU A 252 6.61 -6.42 -12.90
CA LEU A 252 6.22 -7.55 -13.73
C LEU A 252 4.94 -7.20 -14.50
N LEU A 253 4.93 -7.41 -15.82
CA LEU A 253 3.74 -7.41 -16.66
C LEU A 253 3.36 -8.84 -17.01
N LEU A 254 2.06 -9.15 -16.96
CA LEU A 254 1.47 -10.42 -17.42
C LEU A 254 1.11 -10.34 -18.92
N GLN A 255 2.00 -9.73 -19.68
CA GLN A 255 1.96 -9.59 -21.12
C GLN A 255 3.37 -9.30 -21.64
N ASP A 256 3.66 -9.66 -22.87
CA ASP A 256 4.92 -9.31 -23.54
C ASP A 256 4.64 -9.13 -25.03
N ASP A 257 4.84 -7.92 -25.53
CA ASP A 257 4.71 -7.57 -26.95
C ASP A 257 6.07 -7.39 -27.65
N GLY A 258 7.18 -7.75 -26.97
CA GLY A 258 8.55 -7.65 -27.47
C GLY A 258 9.20 -6.28 -27.30
N ARG A 259 8.45 -5.23 -26.97
CA ARG A 259 9.03 -3.90 -26.66
C ARG A 259 9.73 -3.90 -25.29
N PRO A 260 10.61 -2.94 -25.00
CA PRO A 260 11.17 -2.76 -23.65
C PRO A 260 10.07 -2.68 -22.57
N PHE A 261 10.37 -3.20 -21.38
CA PHE A 261 9.43 -3.23 -20.27
C PHE A 261 8.82 -1.85 -19.94
N HIS A 262 9.67 -0.82 -19.84
CA HIS A 262 9.22 0.53 -19.50
C HIS A 262 8.31 1.14 -20.58
N VAL A 263 8.52 0.81 -21.85
CA VAL A 263 7.67 1.26 -22.97
C VAL A 263 6.28 0.63 -22.91
N GLN A 264 6.22 -0.70 -22.66
CA GLN A 264 4.93 -1.40 -22.51
C GLN A 264 4.16 -0.86 -21.31
N GLN A 265 4.86 -0.55 -20.22
CA GLN A 265 4.23 -0.03 -18.99
C GLN A 265 3.77 1.43 -19.17
N ALA A 266 4.51 2.26 -19.90
CA ALA A 266 4.09 3.61 -20.25
C ALA A 266 2.82 3.61 -21.12
N ASP A 267 2.73 2.69 -22.09
CA ASP A 267 1.50 2.49 -22.90
C ASP A 267 0.32 2.05 -22.01
N GLN A 268 0.56 1.16 -21.06
CA GLN A 268 -0.45 0.76 -20.06
C GLN A 268 -0.97 1.97 -19.26
N ILE A 269 -0.08 2.87 -18.82
CA ILE A 269 -0.44 4.12 -18.12
C ILE A 269 -1.30 5.02 -19.02
N ALA A 270 -0.93 5.19 -20.27
CA ALA A 270 -1.67 6.01 -21.22
C ALA A 270 -3.10 5.46 -21.42
N ARG A 271 -3.25 4.16 -21.64
CA ARG A 271 -4.54 3.47 -21.78
C ARG A 271 -5.42 3.58 -20.54
N TYR A 272 -4.81 3.46 -19.37
CA TYR A 272 -5.49 3.70 -18.09
C TYR A 272 -6.06 5.12 -18.01
N ARG A 273 -5.25 6.14 -18.31
CA ARG A 273 -5.66 7.55 -18.24
C ARG A 273 -6.77 7.88 -19.25
N GLU A 274 -6.69 7.34 -20.46
CA GLU A 274 -7.76 7.45 -21.47
C GLU A 274 -9.08 6.87 -20.94
N ALA A 275 -9.04 5.67 -20.34
CA ALA A 275 -10.23 5.02 -19.80
C ALA A 275 -10.81 5.76 -18.58
N PHE A 276 -9.94 6.29 -17.70
CA PHE A 276 -10.32 7.07 -16.52
C PHE A 276 -11.04 8.38 -16.94
N ALA A 277 -10.48 9.10 -17.89
CA ALA A 277 -11.08 10.32 -18.42
C ALA A 277 -12.41 10.05 -19.17
N ALA A 278 -12.44 8.97 -20.00
CA ALA A 278 -13.65 8.59 -20.73
C ALA A 278 -14.81 8.16 -19.82
N ALA A 279 -14.51 7.66 -18.62
CA ALA A 279 -15.52 7.34 -17.60
C ALA A 279 -16.04 8.58 -16.84
N GLY A 280 -15.47 9.76 -17.08
CA GLY A 280 -15.92 11.03 -16.46
C GLY A 280 -15.46 11.23 -15.01
N HIS A 281 -14.45 10.49 -14.56
CA HIS A 281 -13.87 10.70 -13.23
C HIS A 281 -13.11 12.02 -13.16
N ALA A 282 -13.07 12.64 -11.97
CA ALA A 282 -12.37 13.90 -11.76
C ALA A 282 -10.84 13.74 -11.81
N GLY A 283 -10.15 14.63 -12.49
CA GLY A 283 -8.70 14.62 -12.61
C GLY A 283 -8.14 13.59 -13.60
N PRO A 284 -6.80 13.45 -13.68
CA PRO A 284 -6.13 12.57 -14.65
C PRO A 284 -6.04 11.09 -14.22
N GLY A 285 -6.45 10.77 -12.99
CA GLY A 285 -6.14 9.49 -12.34
C GLY A 285 -4.66 9.42 -11.94
N ARG A 286 -4.35 8.95 -10.73
CA ARG A 286 -2.97 8.82 -10.25
C ARG A 286 -2.38 7.47 -10.66
N THR A 287 -1.08 7.46 -10.91
CA THR A 287 -0.37 6.26 -11.34
C THR A 287 0.88 6.03 -10.51
N ALA A 288 1.14 4.78 -10.17
CA ALA A 288 2.33 4.35 -9.45
C ALA A 288 3.00 3.20 -10.21
N VAL A 289 4.33 3.23 -10.25
CA VAL A 289 5.14 2.14 -10.78
C VAL A 289 6.11 1.64 -9.73
N THR A 290 6.41 0.35 -9.74
CA THR A 290 7.42 -0.24 -8.87
C THR A 290 8.71 -0.49 -9.65
N ARG A 291 9.86 -0.25 -9.03
CA ARG A 291 11.20 -0.53 -9.55
C ARG A 291 12.08 -1.18 -8.50
N SER A 292 13.12 -1.84 -8.95
CA SER A 292 14.26 -2.20 -8.10
C SER A 292 15.41 -1.25 -8.44
N ALA A 293 15.90 -0.49 -7.46
CA ALA A 293 16.98 0.47 -7.66
C ALA A 293 17.93 0.47 -6.46
N PHE A 294 19.23 0.44 -6.69
CA PHE A 294 20.26 0.41 -5.63
C PHE A 294 21.41 1.34 -5.98
N VAL A 295 21.65 2.31 -5.09
CA VAL A 295 22.82 3.19 -5.16
C VAL A 295 24.00 2.47 -4.53
N ILE A 296 25.08 2.30 -5.27
CA ILE A 296 26.31 1.65 -4.81
C ILE A 296 27.24 2.74 -4.29
N GLN A 297 27.37 2.84 -2.97
CA GLN A 297 28.13 3.88 -2.29
C GLN A 297 29.48 3.35 -1.75
N ASP A 298 29.54 2.06 -1.46
CA ASP A 298 30.74 1.42 -0.88
C ASP A 298 30.90 -0.05 -1.33
N ARG A 299 31.88 -0.73 -0.72
CA ARG A 299 32.21 -2.12 -1.04
C ARG A 299 31.10 -3.10 -0.63
N GLU A 300 30.35 -2.81 0.42
CA GLU A 300 29.27 -3.68 0.88
C GLU A 300 28.11 -3.64 -0.12
N ASP A 301 27.74 -2.47 -0.60
CA ASP A 301 26.74 -2.30 -1.67
C ASP A 301 27.17 -3.00 -2.94
N GLU A 302 28.45 -2.88 -3.30
CA GLU A 302 29.01 -3.60 -4.48
C GLU A 302 28.91 -5.12 -4.34
N LEU A 303 29.08 -5.66 -3.13
CA LEU A 303 28.93 -7.10 -2.87
C LEU A 303 27.48 -7.56 -3.01
N TYR A 304 26.51 -6.77 -2.56
CA TYR A 304 25.09 -7.11 -2.65
C TYR A 304 24.52 -6.84 -4.03
N PHE A 305 24.83 -5.70 -4.63
CA PHE A 305 24.11 -5.19 -5.80
C PHE A 305 24.98 -4.96 -7.04
N GLY A 306 26.27 -5.14 -6.97
CA GLY A 306 27.19 -4.86 -8.09
C GLY A 306 26.85 -5.64 -9.36
N ARG A 307 26.35 -6.87 -9.23
CA ARG A 307 25.92 -7.70 -10.37
C ARG A 307 24.71 -7.12 -11.10
N GLU A 308 23.88 -6.37 -10.40
CA GLU A 308 22.67 -5.76 -10.95
C GLU A 308 22.96 -4.60 -11.91
N ARG A 309 24.20 -4.09 -11.95
CA ARG A 309 24.63 -3.11 -12.98
C ARG A 309 24.38 -3.61 -14.39
N ALA A 310 24.46 -4.92 -14.60
CA ALA A 310 24.23 -5.58 -15.89
C ALA A 310 22.80 -6.08 -16.07
N SER A 311 21.89 -5.81 -15.13
CA SER A 311 20.50 -6.24 -15.21
C SER A 311 19.80 -5.75 -16.47
N ARG A 312 18.94 -6.59 -17.04
CA ARG A 312 18.18 -6.33 -18.26
C ARG A 312 16.74 -6.80 -18.08
N ASP A 313 15.86 -6.34 -18.96
CA ASP A 313 14.54 -6.94 -19.10
C ASP A 313 14.64 -8.44 -19.28
N SER A 314 13.72 -9.17 -18.69
CA SER A 314 13.60 -10.61 -18.91
C SER A 314 12.17 -11.00 -19.29
N SER A 315 12.05 -11.94 -20.23
CA SER A 315 10.78 -12.53 -20.65
C SER A 315 10.68 -13.95 -20.11
N GLY A 316 9.47 -14.36 -19.74
CA GLY A 316 9.19 -15.68 -19.20
C GLY A 316 7.73 -16.05 -19.33
N MET A 317 7.35 -17.11 -18.62
CA MET A 317 5.96 -17.57 -18.51
C MET A 317 5.51 -17.49 -17.05
N LEU A 318 4.34 -16.94 -16.82
CA LEU A 318 3.69 -16.93 -15.50
C LEU A 318 2.19 -17.18 -15.66
N GLU A 319 1.62 -18.02 -14.82
CA GLU A 319 0.20 -18.42 -14.90
C GLU A 319 -0.22 -18.91 -16.30
N GLY A 320 0.70 -19.54 -17.03
CA GLY A 320 0.43 -20.06 -18.39
C GLY A 320 0.43 -18.99 -19.50
N GLY A 321 0.73 -17.73 -19.17
CA GLY A 321 0.83 -16.62 -20.12
C GLY A 321 2.24 -16.01 -20.19
N ALA A 322 2.51 -15.24 -21.25
CA ALA A 322 3.74 -14.50 -21.38
C ALA A 322 3.85 -13.45 -20.28
N ALA A 323 5.04 -13.30 -19.71
CA ALA A 323 5.33 -12.32 -18.68
C ALA A 323 6.66 -11.61 -18.98
N ARG A 324 6.74 -10.33 -18.67
CA ARG A 324 7.96 -9.53 -18.81
C ARG A 324 8.28 -8.79 -17.53
N SER A 325 9.53 -8.92 -17.07
CA SER A 325 10.05 -8.24 -15.90
C SER A 325 10.98 -7.11 -16.30
N GLY A 326 10.90 -6.00 -15.56
CA GLY A 326 11.84 -4.89 -15.72
C GLY A 326 13.20 -5.16 -15.08
N PRO A 327 14.22 -4.35 -15.42
CA PRO A 327 15.56 -4.48 -14.88
C PRO A 327 15.65 -3.94 -13.46
N THR A 328 16.72 -4.31 -12.76
CA THR A 328 17.18 -3.61 -11.55
C THR A 328 18.13 -2.48 -11.98
N TYR A 329 17.93 -1.28 -11.46
CA TYR A 329 18.83 -0.14 -11.67
C TYR A 329 19.86 -0.07 -10.56
N ALA A 330 21.12 -0.36 -10.87
CA ALA A 330 22.22 -0.29 -9.89
C ALA A 330 23.38 0.52 -10.46
N GLY A 331 24.08 1.27 -9.60
CA GLY A 331 25.20 2.11 -9.96
C GLY A 331 25.43 3.26 -8.97
N SER A 332 26.23 4.27 -9.34
CA SER A 332 26.28 5.50 -8.58
C SER A 332 24.92 6.21 -8.56
N ALA A 333 24.73 7.20 -7.71
CA ALA A 333 23.48 7.97 -7.68
C ALA A 333 23.15 8.60 -9.03
N GLU A 334 24.17 9.11 -9.74
CA GLU A 334 24.05 9.71 -11.06
C GLU A 334 23.66 8.65 -12.11
N GLU A 335 24.31 7.49 -12.10
CA GLU A 335 23.98 6.37 -13.02
C GLU A 335 22.56 5.87 -12.82
N VAL A 336 22.09 5.78 -11.57
CA VAL A 336 20.69 5.39 -11.25
C VAL A 336 19.73 6.48 -11.70
N ALA A 337 20.07 7.76 -11.47
CA ALA A 337 19.26 8.89 -11.93
C ALA A 337 19.12 8.91 -13.45
N GLU A 338 20.21 8.70 -14.21
CA GLU A 338 20.17 8.62 -15.67
C GLU A 338 19.27 7.48 -16.16
N LYS A 339 19.36 6.29 -15.56
CA LYS A 339 18.52 5.14 -15.90
C LYS A 339 17.04 5.40 -15.62
N LEU A 340 16.71 6.04 -14.50
CA LEU A 340 15.34 6.40 -14.14
C LEU A 340 14.79 7.52 -15.04
N ALA A 341 15.63 8.49 -15.43
CA ALA A 341 15.23 9.55 -16.36
C ALA A 341 14.92 9.00 -17.76
N ALA A 342 15.57 7.91 -18.17
CA ALA A 342 15.33 7.22 -19.44
C ALA A 342 14.17 6.22 -19.42
N ASP A 343 13.52 6.03 -18.28
CA ASP A 343 12.41 5.10 -18.11
C ASP A 343 11.07 5.80 -18.39
N ASP A 344 10.45 5.48 -19.53
CA ASP A 344 9.20 6.12 -19.99
C ASP A 344 8.04 5.95 -18.98
N ALA A 345 7.97 4.80 -18.32
CA ALA A 345 6.91 4.55 -17.34
C ALA A 345 7.14 5.34 -16.05
N VAL A 346 8.40 5.47 -15.60
CA VAL A 346 8.77 6.34 -14.48
C VAL A 346 8.50 7.80 -14.85
N ALA A 347 8.82 8.22 -16.08
CA ALA A 347 8.52 9.56 -16.56
C ALA A 347 7.00 9.84 -16.54
N ALA A 348 6.18 8.87 -16.92
CA ALA A 348 4.72 8.98 -16.95
C ALA A 348 4.04 8.87 -15.57
N ALA A 349 4.65 8.20 -14.58
CA ALA A 349 4.04 7.94 -13.29
C ALA A 349 4.10 9.13 -12.32
N ASP A 350 3.14 9.19 -11.39
CA ASP A 350 3.09 10.18 -10.30
C ASP A 350 3.87 9.69 -9.06
N TRP A 351 3.88 8.36 -8.86
CA TRP A 351 4.58 7.68 -7.77
C TRP A 351 5.58 6.66 -8.31
N VAL A 352 6.72 6.57 -7.67
CA VAL A 352 7.69 5.48 -7.88
C VAL A 352 7.96 4.80 -6.55
N LEU A 353 7.69 3.50 -6.50
CA LEU A 353 7.92 2.67 -5.32
C LEU A 353 9.13 1.79 -5.57
N PHE A 354 10.15 1.89 -4.72
CA PHE A 354 11.31 1.00 -4.80
C PHE A 354 11.14 -0.19 -3.86
N ALA A 355 11.29 -1.41 -4.42
CA ALA A 355 11.34 -2.62 -3.62
C ALA A 355 12.59 -2.61 -2.74
N ASN A 356 12.42 -2.64 -1.42
CA ASN A 356 13.54 -2.63 -0.49
C ASN A 356 13.87 -4.03 0.05
N PRO A 357 15.16 -4.35 0.25
CA PRO A 357 15.61 -5.64 0.78
C PRO A 357 15.49 -5.67 2.31
N ASN A 358 14.26 -5.85 2.83
CA ASN A 358 13.99 -5.77 4.28
C ASN A 358 14.83 -6.74 5.13
N GLN A 359 15.28 -7.86 4.54
CA GLN A 359 16.16 -8.83 5.20
C GLN A 359 17.55 -8.29 5.56
N LEU A 360 17.96 -7.14 5.04
CA LEU A 360 19.22 -6.47 5.43
C LEU A 360 19.07 -5.63 6.70
N GLY A 361 17.88 -5.56 7.29
CA GLY A 361 17.60 -4.85 8.54
C GLY A 361 17.39 -3.34 8.37
N VAL A 362 17.05 -2.69 9.49
CA VAL A 362 16.62 -1.28 9.50
C VAL A 362 17.75 -0.33 9.13
N GLU A 363 18.92 -0.51 9.73
CA GLU A 363 20.06 0.39 9.52
C GLU A 363 20.54 0.41 8.06
N TYR A 364 20.63 -0.78 7.45
CA TYR A 364 21.02 -0.88 6.04
C TYR A 364 19.96 -0.29 5.12
N ASN A 365 18.67 -0.51 5.40
CA ASN A 365 17.59 0.09 4.62
C ASN A 365 17.53 1.61 4.79
N ALA A 366 17.86 2.17 5.96
CA ALA A 366 17.98 3.62 6.14
C ALA A 366 19.08 4.21 5.22
N LYS A 367 20.22 3.54 5.06
CA LYS A 367 21.26 3.90 4.09
C LYS A 367 20.73 3.87 2.65
N ILE A 368 19.96 2.82 2.28
CA ILE A 368 19.33 2.71 0.96
C ILE A 368 18.36 3.87 0.73
N PHE A 369 17.52 4.21 1.70
CA PHE A 369 16.57 5.33 1.61
C PHE A 369 17.26 6.67 1.40
N ALA A 370 18.37 6.91 2.09
CA ALA A 370 19.18 8.10 1.87
C ALA A 370 19.76 8.16 0.43
N GLY A 371 20.22 7.02 -0.11
CA GLY A 371 20.66 6.91 -1.50
C GLY A 371 19.54 7.20 -2.50
N TRP A 372 18.33 6.72 -2.27
CA TRP A 372 17.17 7.02 -3.12
C TRP A 372 16.75 8.48 -3.04
N ALA A 373 16.78 9.10 -1.87
CA ALA A 373 16.50 10.53 -1.69
C ALA A 373 17.51 11.38 -2.47
N GLU A 374 18.79 10.99 -2.49
CA GLU A 374 19.82 11.65 -3.29
C GLU A 374 19.54 11.55 -4.81
N VAL A 375 19.17 10.35 -5.31
CA VAL A 375 18.76 10.17 -6.71
C VAL A 375 17.58 11.07 -7.06
N TRP A 376 16.58 11.16 -6.16
CA TRP A 376 15.41 12.04 -6.34
C TRP A 376 15.80 13.51 -6.42
N ARG A 377 16.75 13.91 -5.57
CA ARG A 377 17.30 15.27 -5.58
C ARG A 377 18.05 15.59 -6.89
N LEU A 378 18.86 14.65 -7.39
CA LEU A 378 19.56 14.79 -8.68
C LEU A 378 18.59 14.94 -9.85
N LEU A 379 17.46 14.23 -9.82
CA LEU A 379 16.40 14.34 -10.82
C LEU A 379 15.51 15.58 -10.67
N GLY A 380 15.64 16.31 -9.56
CA GLY A 380 14.81 17.49 -9.28
C GLY A 380 13.33 17.14 -9.04
N TRP A 381 13.01 15.89 -8.66
CA TRP A 381 11.64 15.43 -8.46
C TRP A 381 11.10 15.63 -7.04
N ASN A 382 11.94 16.07 -6.12
CA ASN A 382 11.60 16.36 -4.72
C ASN A 382 11.16 17.82 -4.46
N ALA A 383 11.11 18.66 -5.48
CA ALA A 383 10.81 20.08 -5.36
C ALA A 383 9.32 20.39 -5.18
#